data_46380ccd4e814678fd633364d440d239
#
_entry.id   46380ccd4e814678fd633364d440d239
#
_cell.length_a   1.000
_cell.length_b   1.000
_cell.length_c   1.000
_cell.angle_alpha   90.00
_cell.angle_beta   90.00
_cell.angle_gamma   90.00
#
_symmetry.space_group_name_H-M   'P 1'
#
loop_
_entity.id
_entity.type
_entity.pdbx_description
1 polymer ?
#
loop_
_entity_poly.entity_id
_entity_poly.type
_entity_poly.pdbx_seq_one_letter_code
_entity_poly.pdbx_strand_id
1 'polypeptide(L)'
;MSQDNLSENNLILLKEKLSSGTYSQISKMLNKLHPNDIARFIESSPPSDREFVWQILDKGIEGEVLNQLPNSLQEDFLEDMEASEVLEITETLEPDEIADIIQRLPEAVIEEVLSAMSAQNRERLEQVLSYPEDSAGGLMNTDVIVVRRSPTLDVVLRYLRIQGNFPSTTDKIFVVSRKNEYKGFIHLNQLLISDPSLHVEDIYTKDSEAIQVITSDINVARIFEKDDL
;
A
#
# COMPACT_ATOMS: atom_id res chain seq x y z
N MET A 1 -4.75 24.88 15.72
CA MET A 1 -4.38 23.81 16.67
C MET A 1 -4.07 22.62 15.78
N SER A 2 -2.80 22.28 15.69
CA SER A 2 -2.26 21.29 14.72
C SER A 2 -2.76 19.88 15.07
N GLN A 3 -2.97 19.06 14.06
CA GLN A 3 -3.32 17.62 14.20
C GLN A 3 -2.36 16.87 15.13
N ASP A 4 -1.08 17.25 15.15
CA ASP A 4 -0.05 16.66 16.04
C ASP A 4 -0.39 16.78 17.53
N ASN A 5 -0.95 17.92 17.97
CA ASN A 5 -1.33 18.13 19.38
C ASN A 5 -2.54 17.27 19.82
N LEU A 6 -3.42 16.90 18.88
CA LEU A 6 -4.55 16.01 19.15
C LEU A 6 -4.10 14.55 19.24
N SER A 7 -3.13 14.15 18.44
CA SER A 7 -2.53 12.81 18.45
C SER A 7 -1.76 12.58 19.75
N GLU A 8 -0.86 13.47 20.17
CA GLU A 8 -0.12 13.35 21.44
C GLU A 8 -1.03 13.25 22.66
N ASN A 9 -2.08 14.09 22.74
CA ASN A 9 -3.03 14.02 23.85
C ASN A 9 -3.81 12.69 23.89
N ASN A 10 -4.16 12.14 22.71
CA ASN A 10 -4.84 10.86 22.62
C ASN A 10 -3.94 9.70 23.06
N LEU A 11 -2.65 9.73 22.71
CA LEU A 11 -1.68 8.72 23.14
C LEU A 11 -1.43 8.73 24.65
N ILE A 12 -1.36 9.90 25.27
CA ILE A 12 -1.23 10.03 26.74
C ILE A 12 -2.47 9.46 27.43
N LEU A 13 -3.68 9.80 26.92
CA LEU A 13 -4.93 9.30 27.47
C LEU A 13 -5.08 7.79 27.31
N LEU A 14 -4.53 7.23 26.23
CA LEU A 14 -4.50 5.80 25.96
C LEU A 14 -3.61 5.05 26.97
N LYS A 15 -2.43 5.60 27.29
CA LYS A 15 -1.53 5.05 28.33
C LYS A 15 -2.18 5.03 29.71
N GLU A 16 -2.92 6.08 30.07
CA GLU A 16 -3.67 6.11 31.34
C GLU A 16 -4.82 5.09 31.36
N LYS A 17 -5.47 4.88 30.21
CA LYS A 17 -6.60 3.95 30.08
C LYS A 17 -6.19 2.50 30.02
N LEU A 18 -5.02 2.15 29.50
CA LEU A 18 -4.47 0.79 29.54
C LEU A 18 -4.38 0.27 30.99
N SER A 19 -4.10 1.15 31.95
CA SER A 19 -4.01 0.78 33.37
C SER A 19 -5.35 0.75 34.12
N SER A 20 -6.42 1.36 33.59
CA SER A 20 -7.68 1.57 34.34
C SER A 20 -8.97 1.47 33.49
N GLY A 21 -8.87 1.34 32.16
CA GLY A 21 -10.01 1.40 31.25
C GLY A 21 -10.67 0.04 30.97
N THR A 22 -11.88 0.08 30.45
CA THR A 22 -12.55 -1.10 29.90
C THR A 22 -12.04 -1.38 28.48
N TYR A 23 -11.89 -2.66 28.14
CA TYR A 23 -11.47 -3.17 26.82
C TYR A 23 -12.15 -2.44 25.64
N SER A 24 -13.47 -2.30 25.69
CA SER A 24 -14.26 -1.63 24.63
C SER A 24 -13.94 -0.13 24.45
N GLN A 25 -13.49 0.55 25.50
CA GLN A 25 -13.16 1.98 25.41
C GLN A 25 -11.78 2.16 24.77
N ILE A 26 -10.83 1.29 25.09
CA ILE A 26 -9.46 1.32 24.54
C ILE A 26 -9.50 1.01 23.04
N SER A 27 -10.19 -0.06 22.66
CA SER A 27 -10.39 -0.43 21.24
C SER A 27 -11.02 0.71 20.42
N LYS A 28 -12.09 1.34 20.92
CA LYS A 28 -12.73 2.48 20.24
C LYS A 28 -11.84 3.73 20.15
N MET A 29 -10.89 3.89 21.03
CA MET A 29 -9.93 5.00 20.96
C MET A 29 -8.83 4.70 19.96
N LEU A 30 -8.27 3.48 19.98
CA LEU A 30 -7.24 3.01 19.05
C LEU A 30 -7.72 3.11 17.61
N ASN A 31 -8.88 2.54 17.30
CA ASN A 31 -9.44 2.50 15.95
C ASN A 31 -9.89 3.87 15.39
N LYS A 32 -9.68 4.96 16.13
CA LYS A 32 -9.84 6.35 15.65
C LYS A 32 -8.51 7.04 15.34
N LEU A 33 -7.41 6.42 15.72
CA LEU A 33 -6.07 6.94 15.44
C LEU A 33 -5.63 6.55 14.03
N HIS A 34 -4.70 7.32 13.49
CA HIS A 34 -4.05 6.94 12.24
C HIS A 34 -3.12 5.73 12.48
N PRO A 35 -2.99 4.78 11.55
CA PRO A 35 -2.13 3.61 11.69
C PRO A 35 -0.71 3.92 12.17
N ASN A 36 -0.09 4.98 11.66
CA ASN A 36 1.23 5.46 12.09
C ASN A 36 1.28 5.85 13.58
N ASP A 37 0.22 6.46 14.12
CA ASP A 37 0.15 6.83 15.54
C ASP A 37 0.00 5.59 16.42
N ILE A 38 -0.75 4.59 15.95
CA ILE A 38 -0.89 3.30 16.62
C ILE A 38 0.46 2.55 16.61
N ALA A 39 1.16 2.52 15.49
CA ALA A 39 2.47 1.90 15.37
C ALA A 39 3.49 2.54 16.34
N ARG A 40 3.55 3.86 16.42
CA ARG A 40 4.37 4.58 17.42
C ARG A 40 3.98 4.26 18.84
N PHE A 41 2.70 4.07 19.11
CA PHE A 41 2.22 3.70 20.44
C PHE A 41 2.69 2.29 20.81
N ILE A 42 2.55 1.33 19.92
CA ILE A 42 3.06 -0.05 20.06
C ILE A 42 4.58 -0.03 20.29
N GLU A 43 5.34 0.68 19.45
CA GLU A 43 6.79 0.80 19.58
C GLU A 43 7.23 1.33 20.95
N SER A 44 6.52 2.34 21.48
CA SER A 44 6.83 2.97 22.78
C SER A 44 6.29 2.21 24.00
N SER A 45 5.54 1.12 23.80
CA SER A 45 4.89 0.35 24.85
C SER A 45 5.75 -0.82 25.32
N PRO A 46 5.62 -1.27 26.59
CA PRO A 46 6.22 -2.51 27.07
C PRO A 46 5.73 -3.73 26.27
N PRO A 47 6.51 -4.82 26.15
CA PRO A 47 6.12 -6.00 25.36
C PRO A 47 4.73 -6.56 25.69
N SER A 48 4.38 -6.70 26.97
CA SER A 48 3.04 -7.15 27.41
C SER A 48 1.90 -6.28 26.92
N ASP A 49 2.13 -4.97 26.81
CA ASP A 49 1.11 -4.02 26.39
C ASP A 49 0.99 -3.99 24.85
N ARG A 50 2.09 -4.28 24.13
CA ARG A 50 2.09 -4.40 22.65
C ARG A 50 1.16 -5.50 22.19
N GLU A 51 1.30 -6.69 22.77
CA GLU A 51 0.47 -7.84 22.44
C GLU A 51 -1.01 -7.57 22.74
N PHE A 52 -1.31 -6.95 23.88
CA PHE A 52 -2.66 -6.55 24.24
C PHE A 52 -3.23 -5.53 23.24
N VAL A 53 -2.46 -4.51 22.87
CA VAL A 53 -2.88 -3.49 21.88
C VAL A 53 -3.16 -4.14 20.54
N TRP A 54 -2.30 -5.06 20.09
CA TRP A 54 -2.48 -5.81 18.85
C TRP A 54 -3.80 -6.59 18.84
N GLN A 55 -4.10 -7.34 19.88
CA GLN A 55 -5.32 -8.15 19.98
C GLN A 55 -6.62 -7.36 19.97
N ILE A 56 -6.59 -6.05 20.26
CA ILE A 56 -7.77 -5.20 20.29
C ILE A 56 -7.92 -4.29 19.07
N LEU A 57 -6.97 -4.35 18.13
CA LEU A 57 -7.06 -3.63 16.86
C LEU A 57 -8.22 -4.17 16.01
N ASP A 58 -8.75 -3.29 15.17
CA ASP A 58 -9.67 -3.69 14.11
C ASP A 58 -8.88 -4.41 13.01
N LYS A 59 -9.37 -5.58 12.60
CA LYS A 59 -8.75 -6.38 11.55
C LYS A 59 -8.50 -5.60 10.25
N GLY A 60 -9.38 -4.63 9.94
CA GLY A 60 -9.26 -3.80 8.75
C GLY A 60 -8.10 -2.80 8.74
N ILE A 61 -7.41 -2.58 9.88
CA ILE A 61 -6.26 -1.65 9.98
C ILE A 61 -4.97 -2.33 10.44
N GLU A 62 -5.03 -3.61 10.82
CA GLU A 62 -3.85 -4.37 11.31
C GLU A 62 -2.71 -4.36 10.29
N GLY A 63 -3.01 -4.57 9.01
CA GLY A 63 -2.01 -4.55 7.94
C GLY A 63 -1.30 -3.20 7.83
N GLU A 64 -2.04 -2.11 7.79
CA GLU A 64 -1.46 -0.77 7.73
C GLU A 64 -0.63 -0.45 8.98
N VAL A 65 -1.06 -0.89 10.18
CA VAL A 65 -0.29 -0.70 11.42
C VAL A 65 0.99 -1.53 11.38
N LEU A 66 0.92 -2.79 10.98
CA LEU A 66 2.08 -3.68 10.86
C LEU A 66 3.14 -3.08 9.94
N ASN A 67 2.73 -2.59 8.77
CA ASN A 67 3.62 -1.97 7.79
C ASN A 67 4.34 -0.71 8.31
N GLN A 68 3.76 -0.01 9.30
CA GLN A 68 4.37 1.16 9.93
C GLN A 68 5.29 0.83 11.11
N LEU A 69 5.34 -0.43 11.56
CA LEU A 69 6.21 -0.86 12.65
C LEU A 69 7.66 -1.02 12.18
N PRO A 70 8.65 -0.83 13.08
CA PRO A 70 10.04 -1.20 12.80
C PRO A 70 10.16 -2.70 12.49
N ASN A 71 11.09 -3.07 11.59
CA ASN A 71 11.30 -4.44 11.12
C ASN A 71 11.37 -5.49 12.25
N SER A 72 12.09 -5.18 13.35
CA SER A 72 12.20 -6.09 14.49
C SER A 72 10.86 -6.39 15.18
N LEU A 73 9.95 -5.40 15.23
CA LEU A 73 8.63 -5.62 15.81
C LEU A 73 7.68 -6.32 14.83
N GLN A 74 7.86 -6.07 13.53
CA GLN A 74 7.13 -6.81 12.51
C GLN A 74 7.48 -8.31 12.58
N GLU A 75 8.78 -8.65 12.67
CA GLU A 75 9.25 -10.01 12.82
C GLU A 75 8.67 -10.67 14.08
N ASP A 76 8.70 -9.97 15.23
CA ASP A 76 8.13 -10.46 16.49
C ASP A 76 6.64 -10.82 16.36
N PHE A 77 5.84 -9.99 15.69
CA PHE A 77 4.41 -10.25 15.48
C PHE A 77 4.16 -11.36 14.45
N LEU A 78 4.95 -11.40 13.38
CA LEU A 78 4.79 -12.35 12.28
C LEU A 78 5.23 -13.77 12.66
N GLU A 79 6.16 -13.92 13.63
CA GLU A 79 6.70 -15.24 14.05
C GLU A 79 5.61 -16.18 14.57
N ASP A 80 4.60 -15.61 15.24
CA ASP A 80 3.52 -16.38 15.89
C ASP A 80 2.22 -16.43 15.04
N MET A 81 2.19 -15.79 13.85
CA MET A 81 0.99 -15.73 13.00
C MET A 81 0.82 -16.97 12.13
N GLU A 82 -0.42 -17.46 12.06
CA GLU A 82 -0.80 -18.49 11.09
C GLU A 82 -1.02 -17.86 9.69
N ALA A 83 -0.89 -18.66 8.64
CA ALA A 83 -1.07 -18.20 7.24
C ALA A 83 -2.43 -17.51 6.99
N SER A 84 -3.49 -17.96 7.69
CA SER A 84 -4.82 -17.34 7.62
C SER A 84 -4.86 -15.91 8.17
N GLU A 85 -4.11 -15.64 9.24
CA GLU A 85 -4.02 -14.31 9.85
C GLU A 85 -3.19 -13.37 8.96
N VAL A 86 -2.10 -13.87 8.39
CA VAL A 86 -1.30 -13.13 7.40
C VAL A 86 -2.15 -12.75 6.20
N LEU A 87 -3.00 -13.65 5.69
CA LEU A 87 -3.90 -13.36 4.58
C LEU A 87 -4.88 -12.23 4.90
N GLU A 88 -5.51 -12.25 6.09
CA GLU A 88 -6.42 -11.18 6.52
C GLU A 88 -5.71 -9.82 6.57
N ILE A 89 -4.49 -9.79 7.08
CA ILE A 89 -3.68 -8.56 7.15
C ILE A 89 -3.33 -8.04 5.75
N THR A 90 -3.06 -8.92 4.81
CA THR A 90 -2.66 -8.54 3.44
C THR A 90 -3.82 -8.05 2.57
N GLU A 91 -5.09 -8.24 2.96
CA GLU A 91 -6.25 -7.79 2.16
C GLU A 91 -6.31 -6.27 1.96
N THR A 92 -5.74 -5.49 2.87
CA THR A 92 -5.78 -4.02 2.85
C THR A 92 -4.50 -3.38 2.32
N LEU A 93 -3.48 -4.17 2.05
CA LEU A 93 -2.15 -3.71 1.66
C LEU A 93 -1.94 -3.71 0.14
N GLU A 94 -1.03 -2.86 -0.32
CA GLU A 94 -0.58 -2.83 -1.70
C GLU A 94 0.43 -3.97 -1.99
N PRO A 95 0.62 -4.41 -3.25
CA PRO A 95 1.47 -5.55 -3.58
C PRO A 95 2.93 -5.47 -3.10
N ASP A 96 3.52 -4.30 -3.10
CA ASP A 96 4.87 -4.03 -2.58
C ASP A 96 4.92 -4.15 -1.05
N GLU A 97 3.93 -3.61 -0.34
CA GLU A 97 3.79 -3.75 1.11
C GLU A 97 3.60 -5.22 1.53
N ILE A 98 2.82 -5.97 0.74
CA ILE A 98 2.64 -7.42 0.95
C ILE A 98 3.96 -8.15 0.73
N ALA A 99 4.73 -7.77 -0.29
CA ALA A 99 6.04 -8.38 -0.57
C ALA A 99 7.00 -8.20 0.60
N ASP A 100 7.06 -7.01 1.19
CA ASP A 100 7.89 -6.69 2.35
C ASP A 100 7.54 -7.55 3.57
N ILE A 101 6.25 -7.78 3.82
CA ILE A 101 5.79 -8.64 4.92
C ILE A 101 6.13 -10.11 4.65
N ILE A 102 5.83 -10.59 3.45
CA ILE A 102 6.03 -12.01 3.08
C ILE A 102 7.50 -12.41 3.12
N GLN A 103 8.42 -11.54 2.72
CA GLN A 103 9.86 -11.82 2.76
C GLN A 103 10.40 -12.06 4.20
N ARG A 104 9.66 -11.63 5.22
CA ARG A 104 10.00 -11.83 6.64
C ARG A 104 9.40 -13.10 7.26
N LEU A 105 8.51 -13.78 6.55
CA LEU A 105 7.87 -15.00 7.01
C LEU A 105 8.76 -16.24 6.84
N PRO A 106 8.58 -17.28 7.65
CA PRO A 106 9.17 -18.60 7.40
C PRO A 106 8.71 -19.15 6.03
N GLU A 107 9.60 -19.84 5.31
CA GLU A 107 9.34 -20.37 3.96
C GLU A 107 8.07 -21.24 3.87
N ALA A 108 7.78 -22.03 4.91
CA ALA A 108 6.58 -22.86 4.97
C ALA A 108 5.29 -22.01 5.02
N VAL A 109 5.30 -20.87 5.72
CA VAL A 109 4.16 -19.95 5.81
C VAL A 109 3.98 -19.20 4.49
N ILE A 110 5.08 -18.81 3.83
CA ILE A 110 5.05 -18.16 2.50
C ILE A 110 4.31 -19.05 1.49
N GLU A 111 4.67 -20.33 1.39
CA GLU A 111 4.01 -21.26 0.45
C GLU A 111 2.51 -21.39 0.73
N GLU A 112 2.11 -21.44 2.00
CA GLU A 112 0.71 -21.54 2.42
C GLU A 112 -0.07 -20.27 2.08
N VAL A 113 0.46 -19.09 2.40
CA VAL A 113 -0.12 -17.79 2.08
C VAL A 113 -0.29 -17.64 0.56
N LEU A 114 0.75 -17.88 -0.23
CA LEU A 114 0.70 -17.80 -1.70
C LEU A 114 -0.31 -18.77 -2.30
N SER A 115 -0.45 -19.98 -1.73
CA SER A 115 -1.42 -20.98 -2.23
C SER A 115 -2.87 -20.58 -1.96
N ALA A 116 -3.13 -19.86 -0.88
CA ALA A 116 -4.46 -19.41 -0.47
C ALA A 116 -4.89 -18.09 -1.12
N MET A 117 -3.94 -17.31 -1.64
CA MET A 117 -4.24 -16.07 -2.39
C MET A 117 -5.00 -16.34 -3.70
N SER A 118 -5.79 -15.34 -4.14
CA SER A 118 -6.36 -15.35 -5.49
C SER A 118 -5.24 -15.41 -6.55
N ALA A 119 -5.51 -16.06 -7.69
CA ALA A 119 -4.52 -16.19 -8.77
C ALA A 119 -3.99 -14.82 -9.23
N GLN A 120 -4.84 -13.80 -9.26
CA GLN A 120 -4.48 -12.44 -9.67
C GLN A 120 -3.54 -11.76 -8.66
N ASN A 121 -3.84 -11.84 -7.37
CA ASN A 121 -3.00 -11.23 -6.33
C ASN A 121 -1.65 -11.94 -6.23
N ARG A 122 -1.65 -13.29 -6.33
CA ARG A 122 -0.42 -14.06 -6.35
C ARG A 122 0.48 -13.69 -7.52
N GLU A 123 -0.06 -13.58 -8.75
CA GLU A 123 0.74 -13.19 -9.93
C GLU A 123 1.38 -11.80 -9.75
N ARG A 124 0.65 -10.84 -9.20
CA ARG A 124 1.16 -9.49 -8.89
C ARG A 124 2.28 -9.53 -7.87
N LEU A 125 2.07 -10.27 -6.79
CA LEU A 125 3.05 -10.42 -5.72
C LEU A 125 4.31 -11.15 -6.19
N GLU A 126 4.18 -12.26 -6.92
CA GLU A 126 5.31 -12.99 -7.51
C GLU A 126 6.12 -12.09 -8.47
N GLN A 127 5.45 -11.17 -9.16
CA GLN A 127 6.13 -10.19 -10.00
C GLN A 127 7.02 -9.25 -9.17
N VAL A 128 6.52 -8.70 -8.06
CA VAL A 128 7.31 -7.83 -7.17
C VAL A 128 8.45 -8.63 -6.52
N LEU A 129 8.15 -9.81 -5.98
CA LEU A 129 9.14 -10.70 -5.35
C LEU A 129 10.26 -11.18 -6.33
N SER A 130 10.04 -11.05 -7.64
CA SER A 130 11.07 -11.37 -8.63
C SER A 130 12.21 -10.34 -8.72
N TYR A 131 12.03 -9.16 -8.10
CA TYR A 131 13.02 -8.09 -8.06
C TYR A 131 13.71 -8.02 -6.69
N PRO A 132 14.96 -7.51 -6.62
CA PRO A 132 15.60 -7.23 -5.33
C PRO A 132 14.81 -6.19 -4.53
N GLU A 133 14.67 -6.39 -3.22
CA GLU A 133 13.95 -5.51 -2.31
C GLU A 133 14.43 -4.05 -2.38
N ASP A 134 15.76 -3.84 -2.47
CA ASP A 134 16.42 -2.54 -2.57
C ASP A 134 16.48 -1.97 -3.99
N SER A 135 15.52 -2.32 -4.85
CA SER A 135 15.43 -1.87 -6.24
C SER A 135 14.08 -1.20 -6.56
N ALA A 136 14.05 -0.42 -7.64
CA ALA A 136 12.82 0.17 -8.15
C ALA A 136 11.71 -0.87 -8.38
N GLY A 137 12.08 -2.08 -8.79
CA GLY A 137 11.14 -3.19 -9.00
C GLY A 137 10.54 -3.72 -7.71
N GLY A 138 11.33 -3.78 -6.62
CA GLY A 138 10.84 -4.17 -5.29
C GLY A 138 9.95 -3.11 -4.65
N LEU A 139 10.23 -1.82 -4.93
CA LEU A 139 9.48 -0.68 -4.39
C LEU A 139 8.26 -0.28 -5.22
N MET A 140 8.06 -0.84 -6.42
CA MET A 140 7.00 -0.41 -7.32
C MET A 140 5.65 -1.01 -6.94
N ASN A 141 4.61 -0.16 -6.91
CA ASN A 141 3.25 -0.65 -6.92
C ASN A 141 2.87 -1.14 -8.33
N THR A 142 2.43 -2.38 -8.43
CA THR A 142 1.99 -3.00 -9.69
C THR A 142 0.50 -2.81 -9.97
N ASP A 143 -0.27 -2.28 -9.02
CA ASP A 143 -1.71 -2.04 -9.17
C ASP A 143 -1.97 -0.70 -9.87
N VAL A 144 -1.62 -0.61 -11.13
CA VAL A 144 -1.74 0.58 -11.94
C VAL A 144 -2.77 0.42 -13.06
N ILE A 145 -3.43 1.52 -13.43
CA ILE A 145 -4.36 1.54 -14.55
C ILE A 145 -3.59 1.84 -15.85
N VAL A 146 -3.72 0.93 -16.80
CA VAL A 146 -3.05 1.01 -18.08
C VAL A 146 -4.07 1.06 -19.22
N VAL A 147 -3.90 2.02 -20.15
CA VAL A 147 -4.74 2.14 -21.32
C VAL A 147 -3.89 2.25 -22.61
N ARG A 148 -4.50 1.93 -23.73
CA ARG A 148 -3.87 2.10 -25.06
C ARG A 148 -4.19 3.48 -25.63
N ARG A 149 -3.42 3.93 -26.61
CA ARG A 149 -3.60 5.25 -27.24
C ARG A 149 -4.86 5.37 -28.11
N SER A 150 -5.33 4.25 -28.67
CA SER A 150 -6.39 4.26 -29.70
C SER A 150 -7.83 4.42 -29.20
N PRO A 151 -8.25 4.03 -27.99
CA PRO A 151 -9.64 4.21 -27.56
C PRO A 151 -9.98 5.68 -27.34
N THR A 152 -11.28 6.01 -27.43
CA THR A 152 -11.82 7.30 -27.02
C THR A 152 -11.91 7.40 -25.50
N LEU A 153 -11.95 8.62 -24.98
CA LEU A 153 -12.05 8.86 -23.54
C LEU A 153 -13.33 8.30 -22.95
N ASP A 154 -14.44 8.31 -23.70
CA ASP A 154 -15.69 7.65 -23.28
C ASP A 154 -15.51 6.13 -23.04
N VAL A 155 -14.74 5.47 -23.89
CA VAL A 155 -14.41 4.04 -23.69
C VAL A 155 -13.56 3.83 -22.45
N VAL A 156 -12.58 4.71 -22.23
CA VAL A 156 -11.74 4.65 -21.02
C VAL A 156 -12.58 4.87 -19.76
N LEU A 157 -13.44 5.90 -19.73
CA LEU A 157 -14.32 6.18 -18.60
C LEU A 157 -15.28 5.02 -18.30
N ARG A 158 -15.81 4.36 -19.35
CA ARG A 158 -16.64 3.16 -19.16
C ARG A 158 -15.85 1.99 -18.59
N TYR A 159 -14.63 1.78 -19.08
CA TYR A 159 -13.72 0.74 -18.55
C TYR A 159 -13.47 0.96 -17.07
N LEU A 160 -13.11 2.18 -16.64
CA LEU A 160 -12.87 2.52 -15.24
C LEU A 160 -14.11 2.25 -14.37
N ARG A 161 -15.31 2.61 -14.85
CA ARG A 161 -16.56 2.35 -14.10
C ARG A 161 -16.90 0.88 -13.97
N ILE A 162 -16.55 0.06 -14.96
CA ILE A 162 -16.79 -1.40 -14.92
C ILE A 162 -15.81 -2.07 -13.97
N GLN A 163 -14.57 -1.63 -13.96
CA GLN A 163 -13.55 -2.15 -13.04
C GLN A 163 -13.90 -1.87 -11.58
N GLY A 164 -14.53 -0.71 -11.30
CA GLY A 164 -15.19 -0.40 -10.03
C GLY A 164 -14.25 -0.17 -8.85
N ASN A 165 -13.08 -0.75 -8.87
CA ASN A 165 -12.08 -0.63 -7.81
C ASN A 165 -10.70 -0.34 -8.40
N PHE A 166 -10.04 0.70 -7.91
CA PHE A 166 -8.65 1.05 -8.24
C PHE A 166 -8.03 1.78 -7.04
N PRO A 167 -6.69 1.81 -6.93
CA PRO A 167 -6.02 2.41 -5.78
C PRO A 167 -6.52 3.83 -5.49
N SER A 168 -6.73 4.13 -4.22
CA SER A 168 -7.23 5.44 -3.77
C SER A 168 -6.29 6.60 -4.13
N THR A 169 -5.02 6.29 -4.31
CA THR A 169 -3.95 7.23 -4.69
C THR A 169 -3.84 7.45 -6.20
N THR A 170 -4.71 6.82 -7.02
CA THR A 170 -4.64 6.94 -8.48
C THR A 170 -4.94 8.36 -8.94
N ASP A 171 -3.92 9.08 -9.36
CA ASP A 171 -4.00 10.41 -9.98
C ASP A 171 -3.70 10.40 -11.48
N LYS A 172 -3.07 9.32 -11.98
CA LYS A 172 -2.61 9.14 -13.36
C LYS A 172 -3.07 7.80 -13.92
N ILE A 173 -3.30 7.77 -15.21
CA ILE A 173 -3.57 6.57 -16.02
C ILE A 173 -2.44 6.42 -17.01
N PHE A 174 -1.74 5.30 -16.97
CA PHE A 174 -0.58 5.06 -17.82
C PHE A 174 -0.98 4.68 -19.24
N VAL A 175 -0.28 5.24 -20.22
CA VAL A 175 -0.53 5.01 -21.64
C VAL A 175 0.58 4.14 -22.22
N VAL A 176 0.18 3.04 -22.86
CA VAL A 176 1.11 2.10 -23.47
C VAL A 176 0.87 1.89 -24.97
N SER A 177 1.91 1.40 -25.64
CA SER A 177 1.83 0.94 -27.03
C SER A 177 1.11 -0.41 -27.13
N ARG A 178 0.88 -0.90 -28.37
CA ARG A 178 0.36 -2.24 -28.62
C ARG A 178 1.30 -3.36 -28.10
N LYS A 179 2.57 -3.05 -27.87
CA LYS A 179 3.59 -3.96 -27.32
C LYS A 179 3.78 -3.81 -25.82
N ASN A 180 2.85 -3.09 -25.14
CA ASN A 180 2.92 -2.75 -23.71
C ASN A 180 4.13 -1.87 -23.31
N GLU A 181 4.71 -1.11 -24.26
CA GLU A 181 5.76 -0.16 -23.94
C GLU A 181 5.14 1.13 -23.41
N TYR A 182 5.65 1.66 -22.32
CA TYR A 182 5.24 2.95 -21.75
C TYR A 182 5.42 4.11 -22.75
N LYS A 183 4.45 4.99 -22.81
CA LYS A 183 4.43 6.16 -23.74
C LYS A 183 4.12 7.47 -23.04
N GLY A 184 3.67 7.43 -21.79
CA GLY A 184 3.27 8.58 -21.01
C GLY A 184 2.03 8.29 -20.18
N PHE A 185 1.36 9.33 -19.74
CA PHE A 185 0.20 9.22 -18.86
C PHE A 185 -0.87 10.27 -19.16
N ILE A 186 -2.05 10.07 -18.62
CA ILE A 186 -3.14 11.06 -18.55
C ILE A 186 -3.43 11.31 -17.08
N HIS A 187 -3.46 12.57 -16.65
CA HIS A 187 -3.98 12.89 -15.33
C HIS A 187 -5.49 12.62 -15.27
N LEU A 188 -5.95 12.05 -14.18
CA LEU A 188 -7.37 11.71 -14.00
C LEU A 188 -8.27 12.94 -14.10
N ASN A 189 -7.85 14.11 -13.59
CA ASN A 189 -8.58 15.35 -13.74
C ASN A 189 -8.72 15.77 -15.21
N GLN A 190 -7.67 15.62 -16.03
CA GLN A 190 -7.70 15.92 -17.46
C GLN A 190 -8.65 14.99 -18.20
N LEU A 191 -8.65 13.69 -17.87
CA LEU A 191 -9.60 12.74 -18.44
C LEU A 191 -11.06 13.14 -18.15
N LEU A 192 -11.35 13.62 -16.95
CA LEU A 192 -12.71 13.98 -16.51
C LEU A 192 -13.26 15.25 -17.18
N ILE A 193 -12.40 16.21 -17.51
CA ILE A 193 -12.82 17.51 -18.11
C ILE A 193 -12.71 17.56 -19.62
N SER A 194 -12.03 16.60 -20.26
CA SER A 194 -11.85 16.55 -21.71
C SER A 194 -13.11 16.04 -22.42
N ASP A 195 -13.26 16.39 -23.70
CA ASP A 195 -14.36 15.90 -24.53
C ASP A 195 -14.28 14.36 -24.65
N PRO A 196 -15.34 13.63 -24.26
CA PRO A 196 -15.33 12.16 -24.28
C PRO A 196 -15.11 11.54 -25.68
N SER A 197 -15.33 12.30 -26.75
CA SER A 197 -15.13 11.85 -28.15
C SER A 197 -13.64 11.85 -28.58
N LEU A 198 -12.77 12.56 -27.87
CA LEU A 198 -11.34 12.58 -28.13
C LEU A 198 -10.71 11.20 -27.88
N HIS A 199 -9.62 10.91 -28.57
CA HIS A 199 -8.83 9.71 -28.31
C HIS A 199 -7.78 9.95 -27.23
N VAL A 200 -7.36 8.89 -26.56
CA VAL A 200 -6.25 8.94 -25.59
C VAL A 200 -5.02 9.62 -26.18
N GLU A 201 -4.72 9.36 -27.47
CA GLU A 201 -3.55 9.94 -28.16
C GLU A 201 -3.61 11.45 -28.34
N ASP A 202 -4.78 12.06 -28.22
CA ASP A 202 -4.98 13.50 -28.40
C ASP A 202 -4.63 14.30 -27.14
N ILE A 203 -4.72 13.66 -25.96
CA ILE A 203 -4.60 14.37 -24.69
C ILE A 203 -3.49 13.87 -23.76
N TYR A 204 -2.90 12.67 -23.99
CA TYR A 204 -1.91 12.14 -23.06
C TYR A 204 -0.62 12.97 -23.06
N THR A 205 -0.06 13.15 -21.90
CA THR A 205 1.27 13.73 -21.72
C THR A 205 2.32 12.71 -22.15
N LYS A 206 3.13 13.06 -23.13
CA LYS A 206 4.25 12.22 -23.54
C LYS A 206 5.32 12.28 -22.48
N ASP A 207 5.67 11.13 -21.98
CA ASP A 207 6.75 10.97 -21.05
C ASP A 207 7.58 9.76 -21.48
N SER A 208 8.89 9.97 -21.55
CA SER A 208 9.85 8.92 -21.92
C SER A 208 10.77 8.57 -20.74
N GLU A 209 10.66 9.28 -19.64
CA GLU A 209 11.48 9.04 -18.46
C GLU A 209 10.86 7.93 -17.63
N ALA A 210 11.44 6.75 -17.73
CA ALA A 210 11.06 5.59 -16.96
C ALA A 210 12.28 5.10 -16.17
N ILE A 211 12.09 4.81 -14.89
CA ILE A 211 13.12 4.22 -14.04
C ILE A 211 13.19 2.73 -14.36
N GLN A 212 14.41 2.20 -14.55
CA GLN A 212 14.58 0.76 -14.76
C GLN A 212 14.35 0.00 -13.45
N VAL A 213 13.68 -1.12 -13.51
CA VAL A 213 13.33 -1.96 -12.34
C VAL A 213 14.53 -2.39 -11.48
N ILE A 214 15.73 -2.47 -12.07
CA ILE A 214 16.98 -2.82 -11.38
C ILE A 214 17.71 -1.61 -10.76
N THR A 215 17.16 -0.40 -10.88
CA THR A 215 17.74 0.81 -10.28
C THR A 215 17.63 0.71 -8.77
N SER A 216 18.74 0.96 -8.05
CA SER A 216 18.70 0.88 -6.58
C SER A 216 17.80 1.96 -5.96
N ASP A 217 17.22 1.66 -4.81
CA ASP A 217 16.36 2.52 -3.98
C ASP A 217 16.97 3.91 -3.75
N ILE A 218 18.26 3.99 -3.39
CA ILE A 218 19.01 5.23 -3.20
C ILE A 218 19.01 6.10 -4.47
N ASN A 219 19.16 5.47 -5.64
CA ASN A 219 19.14 6.20 -6.90
C ASN A 219 17.71 6.60 -7.29
N VAL A 220 16.71 5.78 -6.98
CA VAL A 220 15.29 6.13 -7.12
C VAL A 220 15.00 7.38 -6.28
N ALA A 221 15.35 7.38 -4.99
CA ALA A 221 15.14 8.51 -4.10
C ALA A 221 15.79 9.80 -4.64
N ARG A 222 17.00 9.73 -5.19
CA ARG A 222 17.67 10.88 -5.81
C ARG A 222 16.96 11.41 -7.05
N ILE A 223 16.37 10.53 -7.85
CA ILE A 223 15.56 10.93 -9.02
C ILE A 223 14.32 11.68 -8.55
N PHE A 224 13.61 11.15 -7.56
CA PHE A 224 12.43 11.79 -6.97
C PHE A 224 12.76 13.18 -6.38
N GLU A 225 13.86 13.29 -5.63
CA GLU A 225 14.32 14.56 -5.06
C GLU A 225 14.71 15.59 -6.14
N LYS A 226 15.38 15.13 -7.22
CA LYS A 226 15.85 16.01 -8.30
C LYS A 226 14.71 16.54 -9.16
N ASP A 227 13.72 15.71 -9.45
CA ASP A 227 12.64 15.99 -10.41
C ASP A 227 11.34 16.43 -9.70
N ASP A 228 11.38 16.59 -8.35
CA ASP A 228 10.26 17.02 -7.48
C ASP A 228 8.97 16.18 -7.70
N LEU A 229 9.16 14.84 -7.74
CA LEU A 229 8.12 13.86 -8.01
C LEU A 229 7.40 13.44 -6.72
#